data_d465a8387344ed188b8fb49faa5e4431
#
_entry.id   d465a8387344ed188b8fb49faa5e4431
#
_cell.length_a   1.000
_cell.length_b   1.000
_cell.length_c   1.000
_cell.angle_alpha   90.00
_cell.angle_beta   90.00
_cell.angle_gamma   90.00
#
_symmetry.space_group_name_H-M   'P 1'
#
loop_
_entity.id
_entity.type
_entity.pdbx_description
1 polymer ?
#
loop_
_entity_poly.entity_id
_entity_poly.type
_entity_poly.pdbx_seq_one_letter_code
_entity_poly.pdbx_strand_id
1 'polypeptide(L)'
;VAQLLFLESEDPGKDINFYINSPGGSVTAGMAIYDTMNYVKCDVSTICIGMAASMGAFLLSGGTKGKRLALPNAEIMIHQPSGGAQGQATDIKIVSDHIIKTRHKLNTILAANTGKPLDVIAVDTERDNYMSAQEAVEYGLIDSVIEKR
;
A
#
# COMPACT_ATOMS: atom_id res chain seq x y z
N VAL A 1 -5.62 9.34 9.65
CA VAL A 1 -6.79 8.65 10.25
C VAL A 1 -7.89 9.63 10.58
N ALA A 2 -7.60 10.69 11.33
CA ALA A 2 -8.61 11.66 11.73
C ALA A 2 -9.33 12.30 10.54
N GLN A 3 -8.60 12.65 9.48
CA GLN A 3 -9.18 13.25 8.28
C GLN A 3 -10.11 12.29 7.53
N LEU A 4 -9.78 11.01 7.46
CA LEU A 4 -10.64 10.00 6.85
C LEU A 4 -11.97 9.89 7.59
N LEU A 5 -11.92 9.85 8.92
CA LEU A 5 -13.11 9.79 9.76
C LEU A 5 -13.94 11.07 9.65
N PHE A 6 -13.27 12.21 9.60
CA PHE A 6 -13.95 13.51 9.42
C PHE A 6 -14.67 13.59 8.08
N LEU A 7 -14.01 13.23 6.98
CA LEU A 7 -14.62 13.26 5.65
C LEU A 7 -15.83 12.33 5.55
N GLU A 8 -15.75 11.15 6.15
CA GLU A 8 -16.91 10.24 6.22
C GLU A 8 -18.08 10.91 6.96
N SER A 9 -17.79 11.59 8.07
CA SER A 9 -18.84 12.23 8.86
C SER A 9 -19.54 13.37 8.12
N GLU A 10 -18.82 14.04 7.21
CA GLU A 10 -19.37 15.14 6.41
C GLU A 10 -20.34 14.64 5.33
N ASP A 11 -19.97 13.55 4.62
CA ASP A 11 -20.81 12.95 3.60
C ASP A 11 -20.43 11.49 3.35
N PRO A 12 -21.08 10.53 4.00
CA PRO A 12 -20.76 9.11 3.87
C PRO A 12 -21.07 8.51 2.49
N GLY A 13 -21.82 9.22 1.66
CA GLY A 13 -22.15 8.79 0.29
C GLY A 13 -21.15 9.26 -0.76
N LYS A 14 -20.16 10.06 -0.39
CA LYS A 14 -19.21 10.66 -1.30
C LYS A 14 -17.87 9.97 -1.21
N ASP A 15 -17.20 9.75 -2.37
CA ASP A 15 -15.85 9.17 -2.40
C ASP A 15 -14.86 10.08 -1.67
N ILE A 16 -13.92 9.45 -0.96
CA ILE A 16 -12.77 10.14 -0.40
C ILE A 16 -11.63 10.00 -1.40
N ASN A 17 -11.06 11.12 -1.84
CA ASN A 17 -9.88 11.12 -2.70
C ASN A 17 -8.63 11.16 -1.82
N PHE A 18 -7.85 10.08 -1.87
CA PHE A 18 -6.63 9.91 -1.09
C PHE A 18 -5.41 10.02 -2.00
N TYR A 19 -4.76 11.18 -1.97
CA TYR A 19 -3.58 11.44 -2.78
C TYR A 19 -2.33 10.96 -2.08
N ILE A 20 -1.48 10.22 -2.82
CA ILE A 20 -0.27 9.60 -2.28
C ILE A 20 0.95 10.10 -3.05
N ASN A 21 1.90 10.70 -2.32
CA ASN A 21 3.26 10.98 -2.77
C ASN A 21 4.17 10.70 -1.58
N SER A 22 4.68 9.46 -1.50
CA SER A 22 5.38 8.98 -0.31
C SER A 22 6.43 7.93 -0.66
N PRO A 23 7.63 8.02 -0.06
CA PRO A 23 8.65 6.96 -0.15
C PRO A 23 8.36 5.77 0.77
N GLY A 24 7.30 5.81 1.56
CA GLY A 24 6.97 4.82 2.57
C GLY A 24 7.19 5.33 3.99
N GLY A 25 7.36 4.41 4.92
CA GLY A 25 7.57 4.74 6.32
C GLY A 25 7.17 3.58 7.25
N SER A 26 6.69 3.93 8.43
CA SER A 26 6.31 2.97 9.46
C SER A 26 5.19 2.04 8.98
N VAL A 27 5.42 0.73 9.11
CA VAL A 27 4.41 -0.28 8.77
C VAL A 27 3.16 -0.13 9.66
N THR A 28 3.35 0.07 10.97
CA THR A 28 2.21 0.21 11.90
C THR A 28 1.39 1.45 11.62
N ALA A 29 2.04 2.57 11.29
CA ALA A 29 1.34 3.79 10.89
C ALA A 29 0.58 3.59 9.57
N GLY A 30 1.20 2.93 8.59
CA GLY A 30 0.55 2.59 7.32
C GLY A 30 -0.64 1.67 7.50
N MET A 31 -0.51 0.67 8.37
CA MET A 31 -1.63 -0.26 8.66
C MET A 31 -2.79 0.46 9.35
N ALA A 32 -2.53 1.45 10.20
CA ALA A 32 -3.59 2.25 10.81
C ALA A 32 -4.39 3.01 9.73
N ILE A 33 -3.71 3.57 8.74
CA ILE A 33 -4.35 4.24 7.61
C ILE A 33 -5.13 3.22 6.76
N TYR A 34 -4.50 2.10 6.42
CA TYR A 34 -5.12 1.03 5.63
C TYR A 34 -6.42 0.53 6.26
N ASP A 35 -6.36 0.20 7.55
CA ASP A 35 -7.54 -0.28 8.26
C ASP A 35 -8.64 0.78 8.30
N THR A 36 -8.28 2.05 8.46
CA THR A 36 -9.25 3.16 8.45
C THR A 36 -9.89 3.32 7.06
N MET A 37 -9.11 3.18 5.98
CA MET A 37 -9.65 3.20 4.62
C MET A 37 -10.72 2.12 4.42
N ASN A 38 -10.52 0.94 5.01
CA ASN A 38 -11.48 -0.15 4.93
C ASN A 38 -12.62 -0.04 5.95
N TYR A 39 -12.40 0.69 7.04
CA TYR A 39 -13.38 0.88 8.11
C TYR A 39 -14.47 1.89 7.75
N VAL A 40 -14.11 2.97 7.06
CA VAL A 40 -15.06 4.00 6.64
C VAL A 40 -16.06 3.45 5.61
N LYS A 41 -17.25 4.01 5.58
CA LYS A 41 -18.33 3.58 4.67
C LYS A 41 -18.13 4.11 3.25
N CYS A 42 -17.40 5.22 3.10
CA CYS A 42 -17.10 5.81 1.81
C CYS A 42 -16.18 4.90 0.99
N ASP A 43 -16.32 4.93 -0.33
CA ASP A 43 -15.26 4.44 -1.20
C ASP A 43 -14.04 5.37 -1.09
N VAL A 44 -12.86 4.79 -1.06
CA VAL A 44 -11.61 5.54 -1.02
C VAL A 44 -10.90 5.38 -2.36
N SER A 45 -10.89 6.45 -3.14
CA SER A 45 -10.12 6.51 -4.38
C SER A 45 -8.67 6.89 -4.03
N THR A 46 -7.73 6.04 -4.41
CA THR A 46 -6.29 6.30 -4.19
C THR A 46 -5.66 6.83 -5.48
N ILE A 47 -4.88 7.90 -5.38
CA ILE A 47 -4.25 8.54 -6.55
C ILE A 47 -2.77 8.78 -6.25
N CYS A 48 -1.89 8.13 -7.01
CA CYS A 48 -0.46 8.37 -6.90
C CYS A 48 -0.04 9.58 -7.71
N ILE A 49 0.64 10.51 -7.07
CA ILE A 49 1.27 11.68 -7.68
C ILE A 49 2.75 11.63 -7.30
N GLY A 50 3.65 11.63 -8.29
CA GLY A 50 5.07 11.53 -8.05
C GLY A 50 5.50 10.10 -7.77
N MET A 51 5.45 9.67 -6.51
CA MET A 51 5.81 8.28 -6.19
C MET A 51 4.93 7.68 -5.09
N ALA A 52 4.79 6.37 -5.15
CA ALA A 52 4.25 5.58 -4.06
C ALA A 52 5.17 4.38 -3.87
N ALA A 53 5.98 4.41 -2.83
CA ALA A 53 6.97 3.38 -2.55
C ALA A 53 6.69 2.72 -1.21
N SER A 54 6.96 1.41 -1.11
CA SER A 54 6.85 0.65 0.13
C SER A 54 5.43 0.73 0.70
N MET A 55 5.25 1.24 1.93
CA MET A 55 3.92 1.43 2.51
C MET A 55 3.03 2.36 1.68
N GLY A 56 3.62 3.31 0.93
CA GLY A 56 2.87 4.13 -0.01
C GLY A 56 2.22 3.32 -1.13
N ALA A 57 2.97 2.39 -1.72
CA ALA A 57 2.44 1.47 -2.73
C ALA A 57 1.38 0.53 -2.15
N PHE A 58 1.59 0.08 -0.92
CA PHE A 58 0.64 -0.77 -0.20
C PHE A 58 -0.71 -0.05 -0.03
N LEU A 59 -0.69 1.20 0.44
CA LEU A 59 -1.89 2.01 0.59
C LEU A 59 -2.56 2.29 -0.76
N LEU A 60 -1.78 2.57 -1.79
CA LEU A 60 -2.27 2.81 -3.14
C LEU A 60 -3.09 1.60 -3.64
N SER A 61 -2.56 0.39 -3.47
CA SER A 61 -3.24 -0.84 -3.86
C SER A 61 -4.49 -1.14 -3.05
N GLY A 62 -4.60 -0.53 -1.86
CA GLY A 62 -5.70 -0.73 -0.92
C GLY A 62 -6.93 0.13 -1.17
N GLY A 63 -6.91 0.99 -2.17
CA GLY A 63 -8.08 1.77 -2.56
C GLY A 63 -9.23 0.90 -3.07
N THR A 64 -10.41 1.49 -3.17
CA THR A 64 -11.58 0.81 -3.71
C THR A 64 -11.32 0.34 -5.13
N LYS A 65 -11.61 -0.93 -5.43
CA LYS A 65 -11.41 -1.51 -6.77
C LYS A 65 -12.13 -0.67 -7.84
N GLY A 66 -11.40 -0.38 -8.92
CA GLY A 66 -11.85 0.52 -9.99
C GLY A 66 -11.51 1.99 -9.74
N LYS A 67 -11.06 2.33 -8.54
CA LYS A 67 -10.78 3.71 -8.12
C LYS A 67 -9.35 3.93 -7.64
N ARG A 68 -8.44 3.04 -8.05
CA ARG A 68 -7.01 3.14 -7.74
C ARG A 68 -6.30 3.68 -8.97
N LEU A 69 -5.70 4.86 -8.85
CA LEU A 69 -5.26 5.67 -9.98
C LEU A 69 -3.81 6.14 -9.80
N ALA A 70 -3.17 6.50 -10.91
CA ALA A 70 -1.89 7.19 -10.90
C ALA A 70 -1.83 8.18 -12.05
N LEU A 71 -1.07 9.27 -11.86
CA LEU A 71 -0.73 10.20 -12.94
C LEU A 71 0.35 9.57 -13.84
N PRO A 72 0.48 10.03 -15.10
CA PRO A 72 1.28 9.31 -16.12
C PRO A 72 2.77 9.14 -15.76
N ASN A 73 3.36 10.06 -15.02
CA ASN A 73 4.78 10.02 -14.65
C ASN A 73 5.03 9.50 -13.23
N ALA A 74 4.00 8.96 -12.58
CA ALA A 74 4.14 8.40 -11.25
C ALA A 74 4.99 7.13 -11.28
N GLU A 75 5.73 6.91 -10.21
CA GLU A 75 6.56 5.72 -9.99
C GLU A 75 6.04 4.96 -8.79
N ILE A 76 5.90 3.66 -8.93
CA ILE A 76 5.42 2.78 -7.86
C ILE A 76 6.51 1.76 -7.55
N MET A 77 6.80 1.54 -6.26
CA MET A 77 7.81 0.58 -5.84
C MET A 77 7.28 -0.32 -4.73
N ILE A 78 7.42 -1.62 -4.93
CA ILE A 78 7.11 -2.62 -3.92
C ILE A 78 8.38 -3.34 -3.47
N HIS A 79 8.44 -3.67 -2.19
CA HIS A 79 9.51 -4.47 -1.59
C HIS A 79 9.04 -5.07 -0.26
N GLN A 80 9.85 -5.99 0.29
CA GLN A 80 9.57 -6.54 1.61
C GLN A 80 9.90 -5.54 2.73
N PRO A 81 9.27 -5.66 3.91
CA PRO A 81 9.63 -4.84 5.05
C PRO A 81 11.06 -5.12 5.49
N SER A 82 11.74 -4.09 5.97
CA SER A 82 13.08 -4.20 6.52
C SER A 82 13.08 -3.85 8.00
N GLY A 83 14.12 -4.30 8.68
CA GLY A 83 14.30 -3.99 10.09
C GLY A 83 15.62 -4.55 10.58
N GLY A 84 15.93 -4.29 11.83
CA GLY A 84 17.15 -4.76 12.45
C GLY A 84 16.97 -4.91 13.95
N ALA A 85 17.87 -5.65 14.59
CA ALA A 85 17.88 -5.84 16.01
C ALA A 85 19.30 -5.99 16.52
N GLN A 86 19.52 -5.53 17.77
CA GLN A 86 20.75 -5.72 18.51
C GLN A 86 20.43 -6.30 19.89
N GLY A 87 21.36 -7.02 20.46
CA GLY A 87 21.20 -7.58 21.79
C GLY A 87 21.48 -9.07 21.83
N GLN A 88 20.86 -9.76 22.78
CA GLN A 88 21.02 -11.19 22.94
C GLN A 88 20.33 -11.98 21.85
N ALA A 89 20.78 -13.22 21.59
CA ALA A 89 20.25 -14.07 20.55
C ALA A 89 18.73 -14.25 20.63
N THR A 90 18.19 -14.38 21.82
CA THR A 90 16.74 -14.49 22.06
C THR A 90 15.99 -13.26 21.58
N ASP A 91 16.51 -12.07 21.87
CA ASP A 91 15.88 -10.80 21.47
C ASP A 91 15.94 -10.60 19.95
N ILE A 92 17.07 -10.94 19.36
CA ILE A 92 17.25 -10.92 17.89
C ILE A 92 16.25 -11.84 17.22
N LYS A 93 16.05 -13.04 17.75
CA LYS A 93 15.09 -14.00 17.21
C LYS A 93 13.65 -13.48 17.28
N ILE A 94 13.26 -12.87 18.39
CA ILE A 94 11.92 -12.29 18.56
C ILE A 94 11.65 -11.23 17.47
N VAL A 95 12.60 -10.32 17.25
CA VAL A 95 12.46 -9.26 16.22
C VAL A 95 12.43 -9.86 14.83
N SER A 96 13.31 -10.82 14.54
CA SER A 96 13.36 -11.51 13.24
C SER A 96 12.04 -12.23 12.94
N ASP A 97 11.51 -12.98 13.89
CA ASP A 97 10.22 -13.69 13.73
C ASP A 97 9.08 -12.70 13.51
N HIS A 98 9.11 -11.57 14.18
CA HIS A 98 8.11 -10.51 14.01
C HIS A 98 8.15 -9.89 12.60
N ILE A 99 9.34 -9.60 12.08
CA ILE A 99 9.52 -9.05 10.71
C ILE A 99 9.00 -10.05 9.67
N ILE A 100 9.31 -11.34 9.83
CA ILE A 100 8.84 -12.41 8.94
C ILE A 100 7.31 -12.49 8.95
N LYS A 101 6.71 -12.41 10.12
CA LYS A 101 5.24 -12.38 10.28
C LYS A 101 4.62 -11.17 9.58
N THR A 102 5.21 -10.00 9.75
CA THR A 102 4.77 -8.76 9.10
C THR A 102 4.86 -8.88 7.59
N ARG A 103 5.98 -9.41 7.07
CA ARG A 103 6.17 -9.67 5.64
C ARG A 103 5.04 -10.54 5.09
N HIS A 104 4.74 -11.65 5.74
CA HIS A 104 3.68 -12.56 5.32
C HIS A 104 2.32 -11.87 5.28
N LYS A 105 2.01 -11.08 6.30
CA LYS A 105 0.76 -10.31 6.39
C LYS A 105 0.63 -9.30 5.24
N LEU A 106 1.66 -8.51 5.00
CA LEU A 106 1.67 -7.53 3.92
C LEU A 106 1.55 -8.19 2.55
N ASN A 107 2.29 -9.28 2.33
CA ASN A 107 2.23 -10.02 1.07
C ASN A 107 0.85 -10.63 0.83
N THR A 108 0.21 -11.15 1.87
CA THR A 108 -1.14 -11.72 1.77
C THR A 108 -2.16 -10.65 1.35
N ILE A 109 -2.06 -9.45 1.91
CA ILE A 109 -2.94 -8.34 1.55
C ILE A 109 -2.65 -7.86 0.12
N LEU A 110 -1.37 -7.72 -0.26
CA LEU A 110 -1.00 -7.36 -1.62
C LEU A 110 -1.49 -8.39 -2.65
N ALA A 111 -1.40 -9.67 -2.33
CA ALA A 111 -1.91 -10.74 -3.19
C ALA A 111 -3.41 -10.57 -3.43
N ALA A 112 -4.18 -10.29 -2.38
CA ALA A 112 -5.61 -10.03 -2.48
C ALA A 112 -5.91 -8.76 -3.30
N ASN A 113 -5.15 -7.68 -3.09
CA ASN A 113 -5.38 -6.41 -3.76
C ASN A 113 -4.98 -6.42 -5.23
N THR A 114 -3.96 -7.19 -5.60
CA THR A 114 -3.44 -7.25 -6.98
C THR A 114 -4.05 -8.38 -7.81
N GLY A 115 -4.59 -9.41 -7.15
CA GLY A 115 -5.02 -10.65 -7.80
C GLY A 115 -3.87 -11.59 -8.15
N LYS A 116 -2.65 -11.30 -7.70
CA LYS A 116 -1.48 -12.16 -7.90
C LYS A 116 -1.43 -13.26 -6.83
N PRO A 117 -0.89 -14.44 -7.17
CA PRO A 117 -0.63 -15.47 -6.16
C PRO A 117 0.37 -14.99 -5.10
N LEU A 118 0.24 -15.50 -3.88
CA LEU A 118 1.11 -15.11 -2.76
C LEU A 118 2.60 -15.39 -3.04
N ASP A 119 2.90 -16.53 -3.66
CA ASP A 119 4.28 -16.90 -4.01
C ASP A 119 4.90 -15.94 -5.04
N VAL A 120 4.11 -15.44 -5.98
CA VAL A 120 4.53 -14.43 -6.96
C VAL A 120 4.84 -13.11 -6.24
N ILE A 121 3.97 -12.66 -5.34
CA ILE A 121 4.20 -11.44 -4.54
C ILE A 121 5.49 -11.59 -3.71
N ALA A 122 5.71 -12.74 -3.10
CA ALA A 122 6.90 -12.99 -2.28
C ALA A 122 8.20 -12.85 -3.10
N VAL A 123 8.21 -13.34 -4.34
CA VAL A 123 9.35 -13.21 -5.25
C VAL A 123 9.51 -11.76 -5.71
N ASP A 124 8.43 -11.12 -6.14
CA ASP A 124 8.45 -9.79 -6.73
C ASP A 124 8.77 -8.69 -5.71
N THR A 125 8.58 -8.95 -4.42
CA THR A 125 8.92 -8.03 -3.31
C THR A 125 10.23 -8.37 -2.61
N GLU A 126 10.95 -9.39 -3.06
CA GLU A 126 12.23 -9.80 -2.43
C GLU A 126 13.25 -8.67 -2.44
N ARG A 127 13.27 -7.87 -3.51
CA ARG A 127 14.10 -6.68 -3.66
C ARG A 127 13.22 -5.54 -4.18
N ASP A 128 13.77 -4.33 -4.19
CA ASP A 128 13.07 -3.15 -4.71
C ASP A 128 12.62 -3.39 -6.15
N ASN A 129 11.33 -3.32 -6.38
CA ASN A 129 10.71 -3.55 -7.67
C ASN A 129 9.99 -2.27 -8.11
N TYR A 130 10.61 -1.53 -9.01
CA TYR A 130 10.10 -0.26 -9.52
C TYR A 130 9.19 -0.47 -10.72
N MET A 131 8.07 0.21 -10.75
CA MET A 131 7.08 0.13 -11.82
C MET A 131 6.68 1.54 -12.27
N SER A 132 6.51 1.71 -13.58
CA SER A 132 5.80 2.87 -14.12
C SER A 132 4.31 2.78 -13.77
N ALA A 133 3.58 3.87 -13.99
CA ALA A 133 2.14 3.87 -13.78
C ALA A 133 1.45 2.78 -14.59
N GLN A 134 1.81 2.63 -15.87
CA GLN A 134 1.23 1.60 -16.75
C GLN A 134 1.59 0.18 -16.30
N GLU A 135 2.84 -0.04 -15.91
CA GLU A 135 3.27 -1.33 -15.37
C GLU A 135 2.52 -1.70 -14.09
N ALA A 136 2.22 -0.70 -13.25
CA ALA A 136 1.42 -0.90 -12.03
C ALA A 136 -0.03 -1.29 -12.33
N VAL A 137 -0.61 -0.77 -13.42
CA VAL A 137 -1.93 -1.23 -13.91
C VAL A 137 -1.87 -2.71 -14.30
N GLU A 138 -0.89 -3.08 -15.09
CA GLU A 138 -0.71 -4.46 -15.58
C GLU A 138 -0.45 -5.43 -14.43
N TYR A 139 0.25 -4.97 -13.41
CA TYR A 139 0.52 -5.76 -12.20
C TYR A 139 -0.73 -5.95 -11.33
N GLY A 140 -1.67 -5.02 -11.36
CA GLY A 140 -2.87 -5.04 -10.54
C GLY A 140 -2.79 -4.17 -9.28
N LEU A 141 -1.73 -3.37 -9.13
CA LEU A 141 -1.60 -2.44 -8.00
C LEU A 141 -2.58 -1.28 -8.11
N ILE A 142 -2.87 -0.84 -9.32
CA ILE A 142 -3.84 0.21 -9.62
C ILE A 142 -4.75 -0.20 -10.77
N ASP A 143 -5.80 0.57 -11.01
CA ASP A 143 -6.81 0.27 -12.02
C ASP A 143 -6.62 1.06 -13.31
N SER A 144 -6.17 2.31 -13.24
CA SER A 144 -5.94 3.11 -14.45
C SER A 144 -4.96 4.26 -14.23
N VAL A 145 -4.41 4.73 -15.36
CA VAL A 145 -3.60 5.94 -15.42
C VAL A 145 -4.51 7.08 -15.90
N ILE A 146 -4.45 8.23 -15.24
CA ILE A 146 -5.28 9.39 -15.56
C ILE A 146 -4.40 10.58 -15.94
N GLU A 147 -4.75 11.27 -17.01
CA GLU A 147 -4.03 12.46 -17.49
C GLU A 147 -4.71 13.76 -17.04
N LYS A 148 -6.02 13.74 -16.95
CA LYS A 148 -6.85 14.89 -16.57
C LYS A 148 -7.92 14.49 -15.57
N ARG A 149 -8.30 15.48 -14.78
CA ARG A 149 -9.35 15.37 -13.78
C ARG A 149 -10.73 15.37 -14.41
#